data_0a8b614c6e7f6b6a0c6967265c4efe7c
#
_entry.id   0a8b614c6e7f6b6a0c6967265c4efe7c
#
_cell.length_a   1.000
_cell.length_b   1.000
_cell.length_c   1.000
_cell.angle_alpha   90.00
_cell.angle_beta   90.00
_cell.angle_gamma   90.00
#
_symmetry.space_group_name_H-M   'P 1'
#
loop_
_entity.id
_entity.type
_entity.pdbx_description
1 polymer ?
#
loop_
_entity_poly.entity_id
_entity_poly.type
_entity_poly.pdbx_seq_one_letter_code
_entity_poly.pdbx_strand_id
1 'polypeptide(L)'
;MAKIAILGYGNLGRGVECAVKQAPDMELVAVFTRRDPSTVKIQTAGVPVLNVSEMEAWKDKVDVLIICGGSATDLPVLTPKYASMFNVIDSFDTHAKIPQHFAAVDAAAKSANKIAMISVGWDPGMFSLNRVYAQSILPEGKDYTFWGKGVSQGHSDAVRRIKGVKNAKQYTCPVEAALEAVRSGSMPELTTRQKHTRLVYVVAEEGADKAYIENAIKTMPNYFDEYDTTVNFISEEEFNKNHSGLAHGGFVIRTGKTGMNKEHTHVIEYSLKLDSNPEFTTSVLVAYARAALRMKANGQVGCKTVLDVPPAYLSTLSDDDLRAHCL
;
A
#
# COMPACT_ATOMS: atom_id res chain seq x y z
N MET A 1 4.75 26.09 -3.98
CA MET A 1 4.18 24.73 -3.90
C MET A 1 5.20 23.74 -4.40
N ALA A 2 5.28 22.57 -3.79
CA ALA A 2 6.17 21.51 -4.24
C ALA A 2 5.65 20.86 -5.53
N LYS A 3 6.52 20.68 -6.51
CA LYS A 3 6.20 20.17 -7.85
C LYS A 3 6.24 18.65 -7.88
N ILE A 4 5.08 18.04 -7.96
CA ILE A 4 4.89 16.59 -7.96
C ILE A 4 4.70 16.09 -9.39
N ALA A 5 5.40 15.02 -9.75
CA ALA A 5 5.12 14.27 -10.97
C ALA A 5 4.70 12.83 -10.63
N ILE A 6 3.92 12.24 -11.53
CA ILE A 6 3.43 10.86 -11.41
C ILE A 6 4.09 10.02 -12.51
N LEU A 7 4.61 8.84 -12.16
CA LEU A 7 5.02 7.83 -13.12
C LEU A 7 4.05 6.64 -13.07
N GLY A 8 3.28 6.48 -14.14
CA GLY A 8 2.23 5.46 -14.24
C GLY A 8 0.86 5.98 -13.81
N TYR A 9 -0.13 5.83 -14.69
CA TYR A 9 -1.48 6.36 -14.47
C TYR A 9 -2.54 5.24 -14.52
N GLY A 10 -2.47 4.37 -13.50
CA GLY A 10 -3.46 3.35 -13.14
C GLY A 10 -4.30 3.81 -11.94
N ASN A 11 -4.76 2.87 -11.11
CA ASN A 11 -5.54 3.19 -9.90
C ASN A 11 -4.74 4.09 -8.94
N LEU A 12 -3.46 3.76 -8.69
CA LEU A 12 -2.60 4.58 -7.83
C LEU A 12 -2.33 5.96 -8.46
N GLY A 13 -1.98 6.05 -9.76
CA GLY A 13 -1.70 7.34 -10.40
C GLY A 13 -2.90 8.29 -10.36
N ARG A 14 -4.12 7.77 -10.58
CA ARG A 14 -5.36 8.55 -10.39
C ARG A 14 -5.55 9.01 -8.95
N GLY A 15 -5.27 8.13 -8.00
CA GLY A 15 -5.35 8.47 -6.58
C GLY A 15 -4.33 9.53 -6.19
N VAL A 16 -3.08 9.48 -6.71
CA VAL A 16 -2.07 10.53 -6.47
C VAL A 16 -2.55 11.88 -7.00
N GLU A 17 -3.11 11.93 -8.21
CA GLU A 17 -3.68 13.16 -8.76
C GLU A 17 -4.74 13.75 -7.82
N CYS A 18 -5.68 12.92 -7.33
CA CYS A 18 -6.70 13.35 -6.36
C CYS A 18 -6.07 13.84 -5.05
N ALA A 19 -5.09 13.13 -4.51
CA ALA A 19 -4.44 13.47 -3.25
C ALA A 19 -3.62 14.77 -3.35
N VAL A 20 -2.90 14.98 -4.45
CA VAL A 20 -2.16 16.22 -4.70
C VAL A 20 -3.11 17.41 -4.81
N LYS A 21 -4.27 17.25 -5.47
CA LYS A 21 -5.29 18.30 -5.57
C LYS A 21 -5.83 18.74 -4.20
N GLN A 22 -5.80 17.85 -3.20
CA GLN A 22 -6.22 18.15 -1.82
C GLN A 22 -5.08 18.68 -0.95
N ALA A 23 -3.83 18.64 -1.43
CA ALA A 23 -2.65 19.10 -0.69
C ALA A 23 -2.35 20.58 -1.00
N PRO A 24 -2.53 21.51 -0.03
CA PRO A 24 -2.42 22.96 -0.29
C PRO A 24 -0.99 23.42 -0.59
N ASP A 25 -0.01 22.61 -0.29
CA ASP A 25 1.43 22.88 -0.43
C ASP A 25 2.07 22.20 -1.65
N MET A 26 1.28 21.49 -2.47
CA MET A 26 1.76 20.73 -3.62
C MET A 26 0.99 21.05 -4.90
N GLU A 27 1.63 20.84 -6.04
CA GLU A 27 1.02 20.94 -7.37
C GLU A 27 1.47 19.80 -8.27
N LEU A 28 0.55 19.26 -9.07
CA LEU A 28 0.87 18.27 -10.10
C LEU A 28 1.39 19.01 -11.34
N VAL A 29 2.62 18.67 -11.77
CA VAL A 29 3.27 19.33 -12.90
C VAL A 29 3.42 18.45 -14.14
N ALA A 30 3.40 17.12 -14.00
CA ALA A 30 3.47 16.18 -15.11
C ALA A 30 2.95 14.79 -14.73
N VAL A 31 2.46 14.05 -15.72
CA VAL A 31 2.19 12.62 -15.64
C VAL A 31 2.98 11.90 -16.72
N PHE A 32 3.82 10.94 -16.31
CA PHE A 32 4.61 10.13 -17.22
C PHE A 32 4.01 8.75 -17.41
N THR A 33 4.01 8.26 -18.64
CA THR A 33 3.44 6.96 -19.00
C THR A 33 4.31 6.22 -20.02
N ARG A 34 4.28 4.88 -19.94
CA ARG A 34 4.87 3.99 -20.97
C ARG A 34 3.90 3.74 -22.13
N ARG A 35 2.61 4.03 -21.93
CA ARG A 35 1.58 3.96 -22.98
C ARG A 35 1.67 5.19 -23.88
N ASP A 36 0.96 5.17 -24.98
CA ASP A 36 0.75 6.40 -25.78
C ASP A 36 0.11 7.49 -24.87
N PRO A 37 0.76 8.64 -24.69
CA PRO A 37 0.24 9.73 -23.85
C PRO A 37 -1.17 10.17 -24.23
N SER A 38 -1.52 10.16 -25.53
CA SER A 38 -2.83 10.55 -26.04
C SER A 38 -3.99 9.67 -25.51
N THR A 39 -3.67 8.44 -25.09
CA THR A 39 -4.63 7.48 -24.54
C THR A 39 -4.88 7.67 -23.04
N VAL A 40 -4.07 8.48 -22.37
CA VAL A 40 -4.16 8.71 -20.93
C VAL A 40 -4.89 10.02 -20.66
N LYS A 41 -6.06 9.93 -20.06
CA LYS A 41 -6.88 11.10 -19.71
C LYS A 41 -6.76 11.37 -18.20
N ILE A 42 -6.19 12.51 -17.86
CA ILE A 42 -6.08 13.03 -16.49
C ILE A 42 -7.21 14.05 -16.23
N GLN A 43 -7.47 14.36 -14.96
CA GLN A 43 -8.54 15.30 -14.58
C GLN A 43 -8.02 16.74 -14.39
N THR A 44 -6.74 16.90 -14.05
CA THR A 44 -6.13 18.21 -13.79
C THR A 44 -5.83 18.93 -15.11
N ALA A 45 -6.54 20.00 -15.39
CA ALA A 45 -6.36 20.78 -16.59
C ALA A 45 -4.96 21.43 -16.65
N GLY A 46 -4.38 21.50 -17.84
CA GLY A 46 -3.10 22.18 -18.08
C GLY A 46 -1.85 21.36 -17.70
N VAL A 47 -2.00 20.19 -17.09
CA VAL A 47 -0.87 19.30 -16.79
C VAL A 47 -0.59 18.40 -18.00
N PRO A 48 0.66 18.34 -18.49
CA PRO A 48 1.02 17.49 -19.62
C PRO A 48 1.06 16.01 -19.22
N VAL A 49 0.59 15.15 -20.12
CA VAL A 49 0.87 13.72 -20.12
C VAL A 49 1.98 13.45 -21.11
N LEU A 50 3.07 12.85 -20.65
CA LEU A 50 4.32 12.71 -21.36
C LEU A 50 4.76 11.24 -21.45
N ASN A 51 5.54 10.91 -22.47
CA ASN A 51 6.17 9.61 -22.54
C ASN A 51 7.35 9.53 -21.54
N VAL A 52 7.63 8.36 -21.00
CA VAL A 52 8.76 8.14 -20.08
C VAL A 52 10.13 8.46 -20.70
N SER A 53 10.26 8.52 -22.03
CA SER A 53 11.47 8.96 -22.71
C SER A 53 11.79 10.44 -22.50
N GLU A 54 10.81 11.24 -22.10
CA GLU A 54 10.96 12.68 -21.87
C GLU A 54 11.41 13.03 -20.44
N MET A 55 11.49 12.05 -19.54
CA MET A 55 11.74 12.30 -18.11
C MET A 55 13.06 13.04 -17.84
N GLU A 56 14.12 12.78 -18.61
CA GLU A 56 15.41 13.46 -18.43
C GLU A 56 15.29 14.99 -18.55
N ALA A 57 14.43 15.48 -19.45
CA ALA A 57 14.18 16.91 -19.64
C ALA A 57 13.37 17.56 -18.49
N TRP A 58 12.92 16.76 -17.55
CA TRP A 58 12.09 17.19 -16.42
C TRP A 58 12.78 17.09 -15.06
N LYS A 59 14.03 16.63 -15.00
CA LYS A 59 14.76 16.42 -13.75
C LYS A 59 14.88 17.66 -12.85
N ASP A 60 14.93 18.84 -13.45
CA ASP A 60 15.04 20.12 -12.74
C ASP A 60 13.68 20.83 -12.59
N LYS A 61 12.59 20.23 -13.06
CA LYS A 61 11.23 20.77 -13.02
C LYS A 61 10.32 20.04 -12.03
N VAL A 62 10.81 18.95 -11.43
CA VAL A 62 10.06 18.06 -10.53
C VAL A 62 10.80 17.97 -9.21
N ASP A 63 10.12 18.31 -8.13
CA ASP A 63 10.67 18.17 -6.77
C ASP A 63 10.59 16.73 -6.27
N VAL A 64 9.48 16.04 -6.54
CA VAL A 64 9.28 14.61 -6.19
C VAL A 64 8.54 13.88 -7.29
N LEU A 65 9.04 12.71 -7.65
CA LEU A 65 8.39 11.75 -8.54
C LEU A 65 7.72 10.65 -7.71
N ILE A 66 6.40 10.49 -7.81
CA ILE A 66 5.67 9.37 -7.20
C ILE A 66 5.50 8.26 -8.24
N ILE A 67 6.06 7.07 -7.94
CA ILE A 67 6.12 5.94 -8.86
C ILE A 67 4.95 4.99 -8.58
N CYS A 68 4.01 4.92 -9.52
CA CYS A 68 2.76 4.17 -9.44
C CYS A 68 2.81 2.90 -10.32
N GLY A 69 3.82 2.09 -10.10
CA GLY A 69 4.03 0.81 -10.80
C GLY A 69 3.58 -0.40 -10.01
N GLY A 70 3.56 -1.56 -10.67
CA GLY A 70 3.32 -2.84 -10.00
C GLY A 70 4.47 -3.22 -9.06
N SER A 71 4.14 -3.57 -7.81
CA SER A 71 5.15 -3.83 -6.78
C SER A 71 6.08 -4.99 -7.15
N ALA A 72 5.54 -6.10 -7.67
CA ALA A 72 6.33 -7.28 -7.97
C ALA A 72 7.22 -7.14 -9.23
N THR A 73 6.81 -6.30 -10.19
CA THR A 73 7.39 -6.28 -11.55
C THR A 73 8.02 -4.95 -11.93
N ASP A 74 7.36 -3.84 -11.61
CA ASP A 74 7.78 -2.51 -12.06
C ASP A 74 8.73 -1.83 -11.05
N LEU A 75 8.33 -1.75 -9.78
CA LEU A 75 9.05 -0.97 -8.77
C LEU A 75 10.50 -1.43 -8.54
N PRO A 76 10.84 -2.74 -8.54
CA PRO A 76 12.23 -3.17 -8.39
C PRO A 76 13.19 -2.61 -9.44
N VAL A 77 12.66 -2.25 -10.62
CA VAL A 77 13.44 -1.71 -11.73
C VAL A 77 13.31 -0.18 -11.80
N LEU A 78 12.09 0.33 -11.68
CA LEU A 78 11.81 1.76 -11.90
C LEU A 78 12.30 2.62 -10.73
N THR A 79 12.12 2.19 -9.50
CA THR A 79 12.49 3.02 -8.34
C THR A 79 14.00 3.30 -8.29
N PRO A 80 14.92 2.31 -8.34
CA PRO A 80 16.35 2.61 -8.38
C PRO A 80 16.76 3.40 -9.63
N LYS A 81 16.16 3.10 -10.81
CA LYS A 81 16.43 3.87 -12.04
C LYS A 81 16.15 5.36 -11.85
N TYR A 82 14.97 5.71 -11.33
CA TYR A 82 14.56 7.11 -11.23
C TYR A 82 15.06 7.80 -9.95
N ALA A 83 15.44 7.06 -8.92
CA ALA A 83 16.14 7.60 -7.76
C ALA A 83 17.51 8.20 -8.10
N SER A 84 18.12 7.81 -9.23
CA SER A 84 19.34 8.44 -9.76
C SER A 84 19.10 9.81 -10.45
N MET A 85 17.85 10.24 -10.59
CA MET A 85 17.50 11.51 -11.27
C MET A 85 16.57 12.39 -10.43
N PHE A 86 15.68 11.81 -9.67
CA PHE A 86 14.62 12.49 -8.90
C PHE A 86 14.66 12.10 -7.42
N ASN A 87 14.08 12.94 -6.57
CA ASN A 87 13.57 12.43 -5.30
C ASN A 87 12.35 11.58 -5.62
N VAL A 88 12.25 10.37 -5.05
CA VAL A 88 11.22 9.40 -5.43
C VAL A 88 10.46 8.86 -4.24
N ILE A 89 9.18 8.53 -4.45
CA ILE A 89 8.35 7.81 -3.48
C ILE A 89 7.74 6.60 -4.20
N ASP A 90 7.72 5.43 -3.54
CA ASP A 90 7.03 4.25 -4.02
C ASP A 90 6.20 3.54 -2.94
N SER A 91 5.33 2.63 -3.38
CA SER A 91 4.50 1.78 -2.53
C SER A 91 4.89 0.30 -2.64
N PHE A 92 6.18 -0.01 -2.66
CA PHE A 92 6.67 -1.39 -2.76
C PHE A 92 6.21 -2.23 -1.58
N ASP A 93 5.45 -3.31 -1.83
CA ASP A 93 4.77 -4.12 -0.81
C ASP A 93 5.19 -5.61 -0.78
N THR A 94 6.19 -6.01 -1.54
CA THR A 94 6.72 -7.38 -1.47
C THR A 94 7.62 -7.51 -0.23
N HIS A 95 7.00 -7.70 0.94
CA HIS A 95 7.63 -7.60 2.27
C HIS A 95 8.99 -8.30 2.37
N ALA A 96 9.09 -9.55 1.93
CA ALA A 96 10.34 -10.32 2.02
C ALA A 96 11.50 -9.73 1.19
N LYS A 97 11.21 -8.86 0.21
CA LYS A 97 12.20 -8.23 -0.68
C LYS A 97 12.48 -6.77 -0.35
N ILE A 98 11.84 -6.20 0.68
CA ILE A 98 12.06 -4.80 1.08
C ILE A 98 13.53 -4.51 1.38
N PRO A 99 14.29 -5.34 2.12
CA PRO A 99 15.71 -5.05 2.37
C PRO A 99 16.55 -4.99 1.10
N GLN A 100 16.30 -5.86 0.13
CA GLN A 100 17.01 -5.85 -1.15
C GLN A 100 16.64 -4.61 -1.98
N HIS A 101 15.35 -4.26 -2.04
CA HIS A 101 14.86 -3.08 -2.73
C HIS A 101 15.45 -1.80 -2.11
N PHE A 102 15.47 -1.72 -0.78
CA PHE A 102 16.09 -0.62 -0.03
C PHE A 102 17.55 -0.42 -0.44
N ALA A 103 18.36 -1.47 -0.44
CA ALA A 103 19.77 -1.38 -0.77
C ALA A 103 20.02 -0.86 -2.20
N ALA A 104 19.24 -1.33 -3.17
CA ALA A 104 19.34 -0.89 -4.56
C ALA A 104 18.95 0.59 -4.74
N VAL A 105 17.86 1.01 -4.09
CA VAL A 105 17.37 2.40 -4.16
C VAL A 105 18.30 3.34 -3.39
N ASP A 106 18.83 2.92 -2.24
CA ASP A 106 19.76 3.71 -1.43
C ASP A 106 21.04 4.04 -2.18
N ALA A 107 21.65 3.04 -2.82
CA ALA A 107 22.83 3.24 -3.65
C ALA A 107 22.58 4.23 -4.79
N ALA A 108 21.47 4.11 -5.50
CA ALA A 108 21.09 4.99 -6.60
C ALA A 108 20.81 6.44 -6.12
N ALA A 109 20.05 6.60 -5.05
CA ALA A 109 19.69 7.90 -4.50
C ALA A 109 20.92 8.65 -3.94
N LYS A 110 21.79 7.96 -3.20
CA LYS A 110 23.04 8.53 -2.65
C LYS A 110 23.99 9.01 -3.75
N SER A 111 24.18 8.22 -4.80
CA SER A 111 25.06 8.58 -5.92
C SER A 111 24.63 9.87 -6.63
N ALA A 112 23.32 10.15 -6.62
CA ALA A 112 22.73 11.33 -7.27
C ALA A 112 22.40 12.47 -6.30
N ASN A 113 22.80 12.37 -5.03
CA ASN A 113 22.42 13.33 -4.00
C ASN A 113 20.90 13.55 -3.92
N LYS A 114 20.12 12.49 -4.04
CA LYS A 114 18.65 12.49 -3.96
C LYS A 114 18.16 11.80 -2.68
N ILE A 115 16.89 11.99 -2.35
CA ILE A 115 16.20 11.23 -1.31
C ILE A 115 15.15 10.33 -1.97
N ALA A 116 15.03 9.12 -1.47
CA ALA A 116 14.01 8.17 -1.88
C ALA A 116 13.25 7.68 -0.65
N MET A 117 11.94 7.50 -0.78
CA MET A 117 11.15 6.78 0.24
C MET A 117 10.47 5.59 -0.40
N ILE A 118 10.64 4.42 0.19
CA ILE A 118 10.08 3.18 -0.33
C ILE A 118 9.09 2.57 0.65
N SER A 119 8.26 1.68 0.12
CA SER A 119 7.31 0.90 0.93
C SER A 119 6.36 1.79 1.74
N VAL A 120 5.90 2.88 1.09
CA VAL A 120 4.98 3.84 1.69
C VAL A 120 3.54 3.47 1.33
N GLY A 121 2.73 3.28 2.34
CA GLY A 121 1.31 2.95 2.22
C GLY A 121 0.69 2.71 3.59
N TRP A 122 -0.35 1.91 3.63
CA TRP A 122 -0.94 1.54 4.92
C TRP A 122 -0.36 0.22 5.47
N ASP A 123 0.00 -0.75 4.60
CA ASP A 123 0.75 -1.96 4.99
C ASP A 123 1.54 -2.53 3.78
N PRO A 124 2.87 -2.31 3.71
CA PRO A 124 3.71 -1.61 4.67
C PRO A 124 3.44 -0.10 4.75
N GLY A 125 3.77 0.50 5.88
CA GLY A 125 3.62 1.92 6.13
C GLY A 125 3.00 2.20 7.50
N MET A 126 1.74 2.63 7.54
CA MET A 126 1.06 3.00 8.80
C MET A 126 0.98 1.81 9.77
N PHE A 127 0.66 0.62 9.31
CA PHE A 127 0.68 -0.60 10.13
C PHE A 127 2.08 -0.94 10.62
N SER A 128 3.11 -0.68 9.81
CA SER A 128 4.51 -0.89 10.23
C SER A 128 4.90 0.01 11.39
N LEU A 129 4.53 1.30 11.35
CA LEU A 129 4.74 2.24 12.45
C LEU A 129 4.03 1.76 13.72
N ASN A 130 2.78 1.36 13.61
CA ASN A 130 2.00 0.91 14.77
C ASN A 130 2.56 -0.37 15.39
N ARG A 131 3.09 -1.31 14.58
CA ARG A 131 3.82 -2.48 15.11
C ARG A 131 5.04 -2.05 15.92
N VAL A 132 5.86 -1.14 15.39
CA VAL A 132 7.07 -0.67 16.07
C VAL A 132 6.74 0.08 17.35
N TYR A 133 5.77 1.01 17.32
CA TYR A 133 5.32 1.70 18.55
C TYR A 133 4.82 0.72 19.61
N ALA A 134 3.94 -0.19 19.22
CA ALA A 134 3.36 -1.16 20.14
C ALA A 134 4.42 -2.09 20.75
N GLN A 135 5.38 -2.57 19.95
CA GLN A 135 6.51 -3.39 20.45
C GLN A 135 7.42 -2.61 21.41
N SER A 136 7.67 -1.33 21.13
CA SER A 136 8.50 -0.50 21.97
C SER A 136 7.86 -0.20 23.34
N ILE A 137 6.52 -0.07 23.36
CA ILE A 137 5.76 0.25 24.58
C ILE A 137 5.52 -1.01 25.42
N LEU A 138 5.20 -2.12 24.78
CA LEU A 138 4.93 -3.42 25.40
C LEU A 138 5.95 -4.46 24.89
N PRO A 139 7.22 -4.42 25.32
CA PRO A 139 8.26 -5.33 24.82
C PRO A 139 7.93 -6.81 25.10
N GLU A 140 7.32 -7.09 26.23
CA GLU A 140 6.82 -8.42 26.60
C GLU A 140 5.40 -8.60 26.02
N GLY A 141 5.27 -9.21 24.83
CA GLY A 141 3.99 -9.37 24.18
C GLY A 141 4.06 -9.98 22.79
N LYS A 142 2.93 -10.06 22.12
CA LYS A 142 2.78 -10.67 20.80
C LYS A 142 1.98 -9.78 19.85
N ASP A 143 2.47 -9.69 18.61
CA ASP A 143 1.82 -8.93 17.54
C ASP A 143 0.92 -9.81 16.70
N TYR A 144 -0.20 -9.25 16.30
CA TYR A 144 -1.15 -9.85 15.37
C TYR A 144 -1.50 -8.85 14.28
N THR A 145 -1.56 -9.32 13.04
CA THR A 145 -2.12 -8.56 11.93
C THR A 145 -3.27 -9.34 11.34
N PHE A 146 -4.43 -8.68 11.23
CA PHE A 146 -5.60 -9.18 10.54
C PHE A 146 -5.92 -8.23 9.39
N TRP A 147 -5.95 -8.75 8.16
CA TRP A 147 -6.33 -7.99 6.98
C TRP A 147 -7.80 -8.25 6.63
N GLY A 148 -8.51 -7.21 6.25
CA GLY A 148 -9.87 -7.31 5.75
C GLY A 148 -10.96 -6.76 6.69
N LYS A 149 -12.23 -6.94 6.34
CA LYS A 149 -12.65 -7.51 5.04
C LYS A 149 -12.17 -6.61 3.89
N GLY A 150 -11.43 -7.16 2.92
CA GLY A 150 -10.88 -6.31 1.88
C GLY A 150 -10.46 -7.03 0.61
N VAL A 151 -10.48 -6.29 -0.51
CA VAL A 151 -10.13 -6.79 -1.83
C VAL A 151 -8.62 -6.92 -1.98
N SER A 152 -8.12 -8.13 -2.21
CA SER A 152 -6.75 -8.32 -2.68
C SER A 152 -6.70 -8.30 -4.20
N GLN A 153 -6.04 -7.27 -4.75
CA GLN A 153 -5.91 -7.12 -6.20
C GLN A 153 -5.03 -8.23 -6.81
N GLY A 154 -3.91 -8.55 -6.18
CA GLY A 154 -3.01 -9.62 -6.65
C GLY A 154 -3.67 -10.99 -6.69
N HIS A 155 -4.43 -11.36 -5.65
CA HIS A 155 -5.18 -12.62 -5.64
C HIS A 155 -6.31 -12.61 -6.69
N SER A 156 -7.01 -11.49 -6.83
CA SER A 156 -8.05 -11.34 -7.87
C SER A 156 -7.46 -11.48 -9.27
N ASP A 157 -6.27 -10.92 -9.52
CA ASP A 157 -5.55 -11.08 -10.79
C ASP A 157 -5.14 -12.53 -11.06
N ALA A 158 -4.66 -13.23 -10.04
CA ALA A 158 -4.29 -14.65 -10.16
C ALA A 158 -5.51 -15.50 -10.57
N VAL A 159 -6.66 -15.26 -9.95
CA VAL A 159 -7.92 -15.96 -10.31
C VAL A 159 -8.37 -15.63 -11.74
N ARG A 160 -8.27 -14.36 -12.16
CA ARG A 160 -8.66 -13.96 -13.54
C ARG A 160 -7.83 -14.62 -14.65
N ARG A 161 -6.64 -15.14 -14.32
CA ARG A 161 -5.79 -15.86 -15.28
C ARG A 161 -6.14 -17.35 -15.43
N ILE A 162 -7.04 -17.88 -14.61
CA ILE A 162 -7.51 -19.26 -14.72
C ILE A 162 -8.39 -19.37 -15.99
N LYS A 163 -8.17 -20.42 -16.80
CA LYS A 163 -8.97 -20.68 -18.00
C LYS A 163 -10.45 -20.80 -17.63
N GLY A 164 -11.32 -20.12 -18.39
CA GLY A 164 -12.77 -20.10 -18.17
C GLY A 164 -13.25 -19.07 -17.16
N VAL A 165 -12.35 -18.24 -16.63
CA VAL A 165 -12.72 -17.10 -15.76
C VAL A 165 -12.79 -15.82 -16.59
N LYS A 166 -14.00 -15.23 -16.69
CA LYS A 166 -14.23 -13.93 -17.35
C LYS A 166 -13.84 -12.77 -16.42
N ASN A 167 -14.21 -12.85 -15.15
CA ASN A 167 -13.84 -11.86 -14.13
C ASN A 167 -13.84 -12.49 -12.73
N ALA A 168 -13.09 -11.90 -11.80
CA ALA A 168 -13.07 -12.36 -10.43
C ALA A 168 -12.66 -11.26 -9.44
N LYS A 169 -13.17 -11.38 -8.22
CA LYS A 169 -12.81 -10.56 -7.07
C LYS A 169 -12.59 -11.48 -5.85
N GLN A 170 -11.45 -11.29 -5.20
CA GLN A 170 -11.12 -12.01 -3.98
C GLN A 170 -11.11 -11.05 -2.79
N TYR A 171 -11.73 -11.49 -1.69
CA TYR A 171 -11.72 -10.80 -0.40
C TYR A 171 -10.97 -11.62 0.64
N THR A 172 -10.06 -10.97 1.35
CA THR A 172 -9.49 -11.49 2.59
C THR A 172 -10.41 -11.12 3.73
N CYS A 173 -10.78 -12.10 4.55
CA CYS A 173 -11.68 -11.91 5.69
C CYS A 173 -10.99 -12.41 6.96
N PRO A 174 -10.90 -11.60 8.03
CA PRO A 174 -10.43 -12.09 9.31
C PRO A 174 -11.40 -13.14 9.87
N VAL A 175 -10.87 -14.10 10.61
CA VAL A 175 -11.67 -15.06 11.38
C VAL A 175 -12.06 -14.38 12.69
N GLU A 176 -13.34 -14.09 12.87
CA GLU A 176 -13.83 -13.28 13.99
C GLU A 176 -13.47 -13.88 15.35
N ALA A 177 -13.59 -15.20 15.51
CA ALA A 177 -13.22 -15.88 16.76
C ALA A 177 -11.72 -15.69 17.11
N ALA A 178 -10.84 -15.66 16.12
CA ALA A 178 -9.42 -15.41 16.34
C ALA A 178 -9.16 -13.95 16.70
N LEU A 179 -9.87 -13.03 16.05
CA LEU A 179 -9.78 -11.60 16.34
C LEU A 179 -10.24 -11.28 17.76
N GLU A 180 -11.38 -11.80 18.18
CA GLU A 180 -11.91 -11.62 19.53
C GLU A 180 -11.03 -12.31 20.61
N ALA A 181 -10.46 -13.48 20.32
CA ALA A 181 -9.50 -14.11 21.22
C ALA A 181 -8.27 -13.22 21.46
N VAL A 182 -7.76 -12.55 20.44
CA VAL A 182 -6.64 -11.61 20.60
C VAL A 182 -7.08 -10.36 21.36
N ARG A 183 -8.24 -9.79 21.04
CA ARG A 183 -8.81 -8.61 21.73
C ARG A 183 -9.10 -8.85 23.21
N SER A 184 -9.40 -10.07 23.59
CA SER A 184 -9.61 -10.44 25.01
C SER A 184 -8.32 -10.37 25.87
N GLY A 185 -7.16 -10.12 25.22
CA GLY A 185 -5.87 -10.08 25.90
C GLY A 185 -5.16 -11.43 25.95
N SER A 186 -5.72 -12.48 25.34
CA SER A 186 -5.01 -13.74 25.17
C SER A 186 -3.98 -13.63 24.06
N MET A 187 -2.94 -14.46 24.10
CA MET A 187 -1.86 -14.47 23.12
C MET A 187 -1.78 -15.84 22.41
N PRO A 188 -2.84 -16.24 21.66
CA PRO A 188 -2.88 -17.54 21.02
C PRO A 188 -1.80 -17.68 19.94
N GLU A 189 -1.32 -18.91 19.72
CA GLU A 189 -0.62 -19.25 18.51
C GLU A 189 -1.64 -19.46 17.38
N LEU A 190 -1.54 -18.68 16.32
CA LEU A 190 -2.49 -18.71 15.21
C LEU A 190 -1.76 -18.96 13.90
N THR A 191 -2.17 -19.99 13.19
CA THR A 191 -1.73 -20.25 11.81
C THR A 191 -2.38 -19.25 10.84
N THR A 192 -1.89 -19.18 9.61
CA THR A 192 -2.46 -18.38 8.53
C THR A 192 -3.96 -18.70 8.34
N ARG A 193 -4.33 -19.98 8.30
CA ARG A 193 -5.71 -20.49 8.17
C ARG A 193 -6.61 -20.08 9.33
N GLN A 194 -6.08 -20.07 10.55
CA GLN A 194 -6.83 -19.66 11.72
C GLN A 194 -7.07 -18.14 11.80
N LYS A 195 -6.24 -17.34 11.14
CA LYS A 195 -6.38 -15.87 11.12
C LYS A 195 -7.31 -15.36 10.02
N HIS A 196 -7.30 -15.99 8.85
CA HIS A 196 -8.01 -15.47 7.67
C HIS A 196 -8.65 -16.57 6.85
N THR A 197 -9.81 -16.23 6.28
CA THR A 197 -10.45 -16.98 5.20
C THR A 197 -10.38 -16.19 3.88
N ARG A 198 -10.62 -16.89 2.77
CA ARG A 198 -10.71 -16.31 1.43
C ARG A 198 -12.12 -16.45 0.89
N LEU A 199 -12.68 -15.35 0.40
CA LEU A 199 -13.97 -15.33 -0.26
C LEU A 199 -13.77 -14.84 -1.69
N VAL A 200 -14.11 -15.69 -2.66
CA VAL A 200 -13.89 -15.43 -4.09
C VAL A 200 -15.22 -15.40 -4.81
N TYR A 201 -15.46 -14.34 -5.58
CA TYR A 201 -16.57 -14.21 -6.49
C TYR A 201 -16.04 -14.30 -7.92
N VAL A 202 -16.62 -15.21 -8.71
CA VAL A 202 -16.16 -15.54 -10.05
C VAL A 202 -17.30 -15.37 -11.04
N VAL A 203 -17.06 -14.62 -12.11
CA VAL A 203 -17.87 -14.64 -13.32
C VAL A 203 -17.20 -15.62 -14.27
N ALA A 204 -17.81 -16.76 -14.47
CA ALA A 204 -17.30 -17.77 -15.40
C ALA A 204 -17.70 -17.45 -16.84
N GLU A 205 -16.86 -17.87 -17.81
CA GLU A 205 -17.24 -17.88 -19.23
C GLU A 205 -18.40 -18.87 -19.48
N GLU A 206 -19.14 -18.68 -20.55
CA GLU A 206 -20.23 -19.60 -20.92
C GLU A 206 -19.66 -21.00 -21.22
N GLY A 207 -20.25 -22.02 -20.62
CA GLY A 207 -19.79 -23.41 -20.76
C GLY A 207 -18.52 -23.77 -20.00
N ALA A 208 -17.96 -22.87 -19.19
CA ALA A 208 -16.77 -23.16 -18.41
C ALA A 208 -16.99 -24.23 -17.32
N ASP A 209 -16.01 -25.08 -17.13
CA ASP A 209 -16.01 -26.07 -16.05
C ASP A 209 -15.79 -25.39 -14.68
N LYS A 210 -16.89 -25.16 -13.96
CA LYS A 210 -16.88 -24.52 -12.64
C LYS A 210 -16.14 -25.35 -11.59
N ALA A 211 -16.19 -26.70 -11.69
CA ALA A 211 -15.50 -27.58 -10.75
C ALA A 211 -13.97 -27.47 -10.93
N TYR A 212 -13.51 -27.41 -12.18
CA TYR A 212 -12.11 -27.15 -12.50
C TYR A 212 -11.66 -25.78 -11.94
N ILE A 213 -12.42 -24.71 -12.18
CA ILE A 213 -12.09 -23.37 -11.73
C ILE A 213 -12.00 -23.34 -10.19
N GLU A 214 -13.00 -23.89 -9.49
CA GLU A 214 -13.01 -23.93 -8.04
C GLU A 214 -11.80 -24.69 -7.47
N ASN A 215 -11.50 -25.86 -8.04
CA ASN A 215 -10.34 -26.63 -7.61
C ASN A 215 -9.03 -25.87 -7.88
N ALA A 216 -8.87 -25.29 -9.07
CA ALA A 216 -7.69 -24.51 -9.44
C ALA A 216 -7.46 -23.30 -8.50
N ILE A 217 -8.54 -22.67 -8.02
CA ILE A 217 -8.45 -21.60 -7.02
C ILE A 217 -7.97 -22.18 -5.68
N LYS A 218 -8.70 -23.16 -5.14
CA LYS A 218 -8.45 -23.68 -3.78
C LYS A 218 -7.07 -24.30 -3.59
N THR A 219 -6.48 -24.83 -4.67
CA THR A 219 -5.17 -25.49 -4.65
C THR A 219 -4.02 -24.62 -5.16
N MET A 220 -4.29 -23.33 -5.48
CA MET A 220 -3.28 -22.42 -6.02
C MET A 220 -2.19 -22.12 -4.98
N PRO A 221 -0.92 -22.51 -5.23
CA PRO A 221 0.17 -22.31 -4.29
C PRO A 221 0.45 -20.82 -4.03
N ASN A 222 0.81 -20.49 -2.80
CA ASN A 222 1.15 -19.14 -2.32
C ASN A 222 -0.03 -18.13 -2.30
N TYR A 223 -1.21 -18.53 -2.76
CA TYR A 223 -2.40 -17.65 -2.81
C TYR A 223 -3.55 -18.17 -1.98
N PHE A 224 -3.90 -19.47 -2.15
CA PHE A 224 -5.13 -20.02 -1.58
C PHE A 224 -4.95 -21.33 -0.81
N ASP A 225 -3.92 -22.11 -1.09
CA ASP A 225 -3.70 -23.45 -0.55
C ASP A 225 -3.54 -23.50 1.00
N GLU A 226 -3.10 -22.41 1.61
CA GLU A 226 -2.99 -22.26 3.06
C GLU A 226 -4.24 -21.70 3.74
N TYR A 227 -5.35 -21.50 2.99
CA TYR A 227 -6.55 -20.84 3.50
C TYR A 227 -7.82 -21.65 3.32
N ASP A 228 -8.81 -21.46 4.18
CA ASP A 228 -10.17 -21.89 3.92
C ASP A 228 -10.78 -20.92 2.89
N THR A 229 -11.06 -21.45 1.70
CA THR A 229 -11.49 -20.65 0.55
C THR A 229 -12.90 -21.04 0.12
N THR A 230 -13.80 -20.05 0.08
CA THR A 230 -15.14 -20.18 -0.49
C THR A 230 -15.16 -19.52 -1.87
N VAL A 231 -15.64 -20.26 -2.87
CA VAL A 231 -15.79 -19.77 -4.25
C VAL A 231 -17.27 -19.67 -4.60
N ASN A 232 -17.69 -18.48 -5.03
CA ASN A 232 -19.06 -18.20 -5.44
C ASN A 232 -19.07 -17.83 -6.93
N PHE A 233 -19.86 -18.56 -7.72
CA PHE A 233 -20.10 -18.22 -9.11
C PHE A 233 -21.31 -17.31 -9.20
N ILE A 234 -21.14 -16.12 -9.79
CA ILE A 234 -22.15 -15.08 -9.88
C ILE A 234 -22.28 -14.56 -11.32
N SER A 235 -23.36 -13.84 -11.60
CA SER A 235 -23.54 -13.16 -12.88
C SER A 235 -22.64 -11.93 -13.01
N GLU A 236 -22.41 -11.49 -14.25
CA GLU A 236 -21.67 -10.26 -14.52
C GLU A 236 -22.41 -9.01 -13.98
N GLU A 237 -23.74 -9.03 -14.04
CA GLU A 237 -24.58 -7.96 -13.48
C GLU A 237 -24.37 -7.84 -11.95
N GLU A 238 -24.45 -8.96 -11.25
CA GLU A 238 -24.21 -9.01 -9.80
C GLU A 238 -22.77 -8.57 -9.45
N PHE A 239 -21.79 -9.04 -10.23
CA PHE A 239 -20.39 -8.64 -10.06
C PHE A 239 -20.22 -7.13 -10.18
N ASN A 240 -20.75 -6.52 -11.23
CA ASN A 240 -20.64 -5.08 -11.47
C ASN A 240 -21.36 -4.26 -10.41
N LYS A 241 -22.51 -4.75 -9.91
CA LYS A 241 -23.29 -4.07 -8.89
C LYS A 241 -22.62 -4.14 -7.49
N ASN A 242 -22.10 -5.30 -7.10
CA ASN A 242 -21.73 -5.57 -5.72
C ASN A 242 -20.22 -5.70 -5.49
N HIS A 243 -19.42 -5.90 -6.55
CA HIS A 243 -17.99 -6.23 -6.43
C HIS A 243 -17.06 -5.32 -7.24
N SER A 244 -17.53 -4.14 -7.71
CA SER A 244 -16.71 -3.17 -8.44
C SER A 244 -15.74 -2.40 -7.53
N GLY A 245 -16.05 -2.20 -6.26
CA GLY A 245 -15.28 -1.42 -5.30
C GLY A 245 -13.93 -2.04 -4.94
N LEU A 246 -13.06 -1.23 -4.32
CA LEU A 246 -11.73 -1.60 -3.86
C LEU A 246 -11.55 -1.33 -2.35
N ALA A 247 -12.60 -1.56 -1.58
CA ALA A 247 -12.56 -1.42 -0.13
C ALA A 247 -11.56 -2.41 0.50
N HIS A 248 -10.88 -1.98 1.54
CA HIS A 248 -9.95 -2.79 2.32
C HIS A 248 -9.88 -2.29 3.77
N GLY A 249 -8.91 -2.78 4.52
CA GLY A 249 -8.59 -2.39 5.88
C GLY A 249 -8.01 -3.53 6.68
N GLY A 250 -8.05 -3.41 7.99
CA GLY A 250 -7.57 -4.43 8.90
C GLY A 250 -7.19 -3.89 10.26
N PHE A 251 -6.47 -4.72 11.01
CA PHE A 251 -6.09 -4.46 12.40
C PHE A 251 -4.64 -4.86 12.64
N VAL A 252 -3.92 -4.02 13.35
CA VAL A 252 -2.66 -4.38 14.03
C VAL A 252 -2.96 -4.38 15.51
N ILE A 253 -2.78 -5.51 16.17
CA ILE A 253 -3.07 -5.68 17.58
C ILE A 253 -1.82 -6.20 18.27
N ARG A 254 -1.40 -5.52 19.33
CA ARG A 254 -0.40 -6.04 20.26
C ARG A 254 -1.02 -6.31 21.60
N THR A 255 -0.91 -7.54 22.03
CA THR A 255 -1.21 -7.94 23.40
C THR A 255 0.09 -8.12 24.16
N GLY A 256 0.20 -7.50 25.32
CA GLY A 256 1.41 -7.55 26.12
C GLY A 256 1.14 -7.41 27.61
N LYS A 257 2.16 -7.62 28.41
CA LYS A 257 2.07 -7.62 29.86
C LYS A 257 3.02 -6.63 30.51
N THR A 258 2.60 -6.09 31.65
CA THR A 258 3.42 -5.27 32.53
C THR A 258 3.29 -5.72 33.97
N GLY A 259 4.08 -5.10 34.87
CA GLY A 259 4.17 -5.50 36.26
C GLY A 259 5.36 -6.41 36.53
N MET A 260 5.83 -6.45 37.77
CA MET A 260 7.00 -7.24 38.17
C MET A 260 6.81 -8.74 37.90
N ASN A 261 5.57 -9.22 38.03
CA ASN A 261 5.17 -10.61 37.82
C ASN A 261 4.31 -10.81 36.57
N LYS A 262 4.30 -9.82 35.65
CA LYS A 262 3.47 -9.85 34.41
C LYS A 262 1.97 -9.97 34.68
N GLU A 263 1.51 -9.38 35.76
CA GLU A 263 0.14 -9.49 36.29
C GLU A 263 -0.87 -8.62 35.51
N HIS A 264 -0.43 -7.56 34.81
CA HIS A 264 -1.30 -6.66 34.06
C HIS A 264 -1.24 -6.96 32.57
N THR A 265 -2.39 -7.22 31.96
CA THR A 265 -2.52 -7.45 30.52
C THR A 265 -3.02 -6.19 29.84
N HIS A 266 -2.41 -5.84 28.71
CA HIS A 266 -2.76 -4.68 27.89
C HIS A 266 -2.94 -5.10 26.44
N VAL A 267 -3.85 -4.41 25.77
CA VAL A 267 -4.09 -4.56 24.33
C VAL A 267 -3.98 -3.18 23.68
N ILE A 268 -3.13 -3.07 22.67
CA ILE A 268 -3.05 -1.91 21.77
C ILE A 268 -3.61 -2.36 20.43
N GLU A 269 -4.66 -1.69 19.96
CA GLU A 269 -5.25 -1.97 18.66
C GLU A 269 -5.24 -0.71 17.81
N TYR A 270 -4.78 -0.86 16.57
CA TYR A 270 -4.88 0.13 15.52
C TYR A 270 -5.64 -0.47 14.35
N SER A 271 -6.69 0.20 13.90
CA SER A 271 -7.54 -0.29 12.82
C SER A 271 -7.65 0.71 11.67
N LEU A 272 -7.82 0.18 10.46
CA LEU A 272 -8.12 0.94 9.26
C LEU A 272 -9.35 0.37 8.57
N LYS A 273 -10.25 1.25 8.15
CA LYS A 273 -11.39 0.97 7.29
C LYS A 273 -11.32 1.88 6.08
N LEU A 274 -11.04 1.31 4.92
CA LEU A 274 -10.76 2.03 3.69
C LEU A 274 -11.85 1.75 2.66
N ASP A 275 -12.57 2.75 2.22
CA ASP A 275 -13.57 2.62 1.14
C ASP A 275 -12.87 2.45 -0.22
N SER A 276 -11.69 3.07 -0.37
CA SER A 276 -10.83 2.93 -1.55
C SER A 276 -9.38 2.74 -1.13
N ASN A 277 -8.87 1.52 -1.25
CA ASN A 277 -7.46 1.21 -0.98
C ASN A 277 -6.49 2.07 -1.80
N PRO A 278 -6.64 2.20 -3.14
CA PRO A 278 -5.69 3.00 -3.92
C PRO A 278 -5.67 4.48 -3.51
N GLU A 279 -6.84 5.09 -3.28
CA GLU A 279 -6.91 6.51 -2.91
C GLU A 279 -6.35 6.78 -1.52
N PHE A 280 -6.62 5.89 -0.55
CA PHE A 280 -6.02 6.02 0.77
C PHE A 280 -4.50 5.85 0.72
N THR A 281 -4.00 4.82 0.04
CA THR A 281 -2.56 4.60 -0.14
C THR A 281 -1.88 5.82 -0.74
N THR A 282 -2.50 6.44 -1.73
CA THR A 282 -1.91 7.61 -2.39
C THR A 282 -1.95 8.87 -1.54
N SER A 283 -2.91 9.03 -0.65
CA SER A 283 -2.90 10.09 0.36
C SER A 283 -1.70 9.93 1.31
N VAL A 284 -1.36 8.69 1.67
CA VAL A 284 -0.14 8.40 2.44
C VAL A 284 1.11 8.74 1.63
N LEU A 285 1.19 8.34 0.34
CA LEU A 285 2.32 8.67 -0.53
C LEU A 285 2.55 10.18 -0.61
N VAL A 286 1.50 10.99 -0.76
CA VAL A 286 1.59 12.45 -0.84
C VAL A 286 2.08 13.05 0.49
N ALA A 287 1.60 12.57 1.63
CA ALA A 287 2.10 13.00 2.94
C ALA A 287 3.59 12.71 3.11
N TYR A 288 4.05 11.52 2.66
CA TYR A 288 5.46 11.15 2.72
C TYR A 288 6.32 11.88 1.67
N ALA A 289 5.75 12.30 0.54
CA ALA A 289 6.44 13.20 -0.40
C ALA A 289 6.79 14.54 0.27
N ARG A 290 5.87 15.10 1.06
CA ARG A 290 6.12 16.29 1.90
C ARG A 290 7.29 16.06 2.86
N ALA A 291 7.24 14.95 3.59
CA ALA A 291 8.29 14.59 4.53
C ALA A 291 9.65 14.41 3.85
N ALA A 292 9.71 13.77 2.68
CA ALA A 292 10.92 13.59 1.90
C ALA A 292 11.57 14.94 1.53
N LEU A 293 10.79 15.92 1.11
CA LEU A 293 11.31 17.25 0.80
C LEU A 293 11.86 17.99 2.02
N ARG A 294 11.18 17.88 3.17
CA ARG A 294 11.67 18.44 4.44
C ARG A 294 12.97 17.77 4.89
N MET A 295 13.05 16.45 4.78
CA MET A 295 14.29 15.71 5.08
C MET A 295 15.41 16.08 4.11
N LYS A 296 15.10 16.25 2.82
CA LYS A 296 16.06 16.69 1.81
C LYS A 296 16.58 18.11 2.10
N ALA A 297 15.70 19.03 2.48
CA ALA A 297 16.06 20.39 2.89
C ALA A 297 17.00 20.41 4.11
N ASN A 298 16.86 19.41 4.99
CA ASN A 298 17.76 19.20 6.15
C ASN A 298 19.02 18.38 5.79
N GLY A 299 19.39 18.29 4.51
CA GLY A 299 20.62 17.67 4.04
C GLY A 299 20.58 16.13 3.98
N GLN A 300 19.44 15.49 4.22
CA GLN A 300 19.33 14.03 4.15
C GLN A 300 19.28 13.53 2.71
N VAL A 301 19.93 12.41 2.46
CA VAL A 301 20.01 11.74 1.15
C VAL A 301 19.87 10.23 1.34
N GLY A 302 19.73 9.51 0.21
CA GLY A 302 19.61 8.06 0.20
C GLY A 302 18.19 7.59 0.42
N CYS A 303 18.04 6.28 0.61
CA CYS A 303 16.75 5.65 0.83
C CYS A 303 16.29 5.78 2.28
N LYS A 304 14.99 5.96 2.45
CA LYS A 304 14.28 6.03 3.72
C LYS A 304 13.02 5.16 3.66
N THR A 305 12.50 4.83 4.81
CA THR A 305 11.21 4.18 5.01
C THR A 305 10.33 5.05 5.91
N VAL A 306 9.10 4.62 6.14
CA VAL A 306 8.21 5.29 7.11
C VAL A 306 8.81 5.36 8.53
N LEU A 307 9.73 4.46 8.87
CA LEU A 307 10.37 4.38 10.20
C LEU A 307 11.40 5.48 10.43
N ASP A 308 11.85 6.14 9.38
CA ASP A 308 12.89 7.19 9.46
C ASP A 308 12.29 8.60 9.57
N VAL A 309 10.95 8.75 9.53
CA VAL A 309 10.27 10.03 9.36
C VAL A 309 9.70 10.55 10.68
N PRO A 310 10.09 11.74 11.13
CA PRO A 310 9.38 12.42 12.22
C PRO A 310 7.93 12.71 11.85
N PRO A 311 6.93 12.36 12.70
CA PRO A 311 5.51 12.56 12.37
C PRO A 311 5.15 13.98 11.97
N ALA A 312 5.76 14.99 12.57
CA ALA A 312 5.54 16.40 12.24
C ALA A 312 5.86 16.75 10.77
N TYR A 313 6.76 15.99 10.13
CA TYR A 313 7.11 16.24 8.73
C TYR A 313 6.00 15.85 7.74
N LEU A 314 5.03 15.05 8.17
CA LEU A 314 3.89 14.64 7.35
C LEU A 314 2.79 15.71 7.29
N SER A 315 2.72 16.58 8.31
CA SER A 315 1.62 17.55 8.47
C SER A 315 1.83 18.82 7.64
N THR A 316 0.74 19.45 7.24
CA THR A 316 0.72 20.81 6.68
C THR A 316 0.65 21.89 7.76
N LEU A 317 0.38 21.51 9.02
CA LEU A 317 0.35 22.41 10.16
C LEU A 317 1.75 22.86 10.58
N SER A 318 1.85 24.02 11.21
CA SER A 318 3.09 24.46 11.84
C SER A 318 3.42 23.61 13.07
N ASP A 319 4.68 23.65 13.51
CA ASP A 319 5.11 22.95 14.73
C ASP A 319 4.34 23.46 15.97
N ASP A 320 4.01 24.74 16.03
CA ASP A 320 3.26 25.32 17.14
C ASP A 320 1.80 24.86 17.12
N ASP A 321 1.16 24.80 15.95
CA ASP A 321 -0.19 24.23 15.81
C ASP A 321 -0.23 22.75 16.18
N LEU A 322 0.78 21.98 15.77
CA LEU A 322 0.88 20.58 16.15
C LEU A 322 1.00 20.39 17.66
N ARG A 323 1.83 21.23 18.33
CA ARG A 323 1.93 21.20 19.79
C ARG A 323 0.65 21.59 20.47
N ALA A 324 -0.06 22.61 19.93
CA ALA A 324 -1.29 23.12 20.53
C ALA A 324 -2.49 22.17 20.38
N HIS A 325 -2.54 21.40 19.28
CA HIS A 325 -3.74 20.63 18.92
C HIS A 325 -3.55 19.10 18.93
N CYS A 326 -2.30 18.61 18.96
CA CYS A 326 -2.01 17.18 18.91
C CYS A 326 -1.28 16.64 20.16
N LEU A 327 -0.82 17.50 21.04
CA LEU A 327 -0.26 17.16 22.36
C LEU A 327 -1.16 17.60 23.48
#